data_42fb8dcf58cc98296ae45030733161c0
#
_entry.id   42fb8dcf58cc98296ae45030733161c0
#
_cell.length_a   1.000
_cell.length_b   1.000
_cell.length_c   1.000
_cell.angle_alpha   90.00
_cell.angle_beta   90.00
_cell.angle_gamma   90.00
#
_symmetry.space_group_name_H-M   'P 1'
#
loop_
_entity.id
_entity.type
_entity.pdbx_description
1 polymer ?
#
loop_
_entity_poly.entity_id
_entity_poly.type
_entity_poly.pdbx_seq_one_letter_code
_entity_poly.pdbx_strand_id
1 'polypeptide(L)'
;LSNHGGRQLDRSVVPLELLPKVRSEIGVKGSGPQIYIDGAIMSGADVLAAIALGADAVLIGRAYLYGAMAAGKSGVEKVVEMFRFEMETAMKLMGAKNLSELTPDFVNIRS
;
A
#
# COMPACT_ATOMS: atom_id res chain seq x y z
N LEU A 1 4.28 0.59 9.90
CA LEU A 1 5.24 -0.48 9.54
C LEU A 1 6.14 0.01 8.42
N SER A 2 7.44 -0.03 8.63
CA SER A 2 8.43 0.43 7.64
C SER A 2 9.73 -0.35 7.79
N ASN A 3 10.39 -0.64 6.67
CA ASN A 3 11.78 -1.06 6.63
C ASN A 3 12.67 -0.05 5.89
N HIS A 4 12.22 1.21 5.76
CA HIS A 4 12.87 2.27 5.00
C HIS A 4 13.19 1.88 3.53
N GLY A 5 12.37 1.02 2.92
CA GLY A 5 12.62 0.50 1.58
C GLY A 5 13.87 -0.39 1.49
N GLY A 6 14.28 -1.02 2.58
CA GLY A 6 15.47 -1.86 2.67
C GLY A 6 16.81 -1.11 2.70
N ARG A 7 16.81 0.21 2.90
CA ARG A 7 18.03 1.03 2.80
C ARG A 7 18.91 0.99 4.06
N GLN A 8 18.31 0.75 5.23
CA GLN A 8 19.01 0.81 6.52
C GLN A 8 19.57 -0.54 6.95
N LEU A 9 18.81 -1.62 6.68
CA LEU A 9 19.17 -2.97 7.07
C LEU A 9 18.87 -3.92 5.91
N ASP A 10 19.91 -4.61 5.44
CA ASP A 10 19.74 -5.67 4.44
C ASP A 10 18.95 -6.85 5.03
N ARG A 11 18.16 -7.49 4.21
CA ARG A 11 17.30 -8.63 4.59
C ARG A 11 16.32 -8.35 5.74
N SER A 12 15.99 -7.10 5.97
CA SER A 12 14.91 -6.75 6.90
C SER A 12 13.57 -7.29 6.39
N VAL A 13 12.67 -7.63 7.30
CA VAL A 13 11.35 -8.16 6.96
C VAL A 13 10.60 -7.19 6.05
N VAL A 14 9.92 -7.72 5.04
CA VAL A 14 9.09 -6.93 4.14
C VAL A 14 7.82 -6.50 4.89
N PRO A 15 7.52 -5.19 4.99
CA PRO A 15 6.37 -4.71 5.76
C PRO A 15 5.03 -5.32 5.32
N LEU A 16 4.83 -5.55 4.03
CA LEU A 16 3.61 -6.14 3.50
C LEU A 16 3.41 -7.59 3.97
N GLU A 17 4.48 -8.37 4.06
CA GLU A 17 4.44 -9.75 4.56
C GLU A 17 4.17 -9.81 6.07
N LEU A 18 4.68 -8.82 6.81
CA LEU A 18 4.49 -8.73 8.26
C LEU A 18 3.09 -8.22 8.64
N LEU A 19 2.47 -7.44 7.77
CA LEU A 19 1.22 -6.72 8.05
C LEU A 19 0.08 -7.61 8.57
N PRO A 20 -0.25 -8.78 7.96
CA PRO A 20 -1.33 -9.63 8.46
C PRO A 20 -1.08 -10.12 9.90
N LYS A 21 0.17 -10.47 10.21
CA LYS A 21 0.56 -10.89 11.56
C LYS A 21 0.40 -9.76 12.58
N VAL A 22 0.89 -8.57 12.26
CA VAL A 22 0.72 -7.41 13.15
C VAL A 22 -0.76 -7.10 13.34
N ARG A 23 -1.56 -7.14 12.28
CA ARG A 23 -3.01 -6.88 12.37
C ARG A 23 -3.71 -7.90 13.28
N SER A 24 -3.35 -9.17 13.21
CA SER A 24 -3.94 -10.21 14.09
C SER A 24 -3.61 -10.00 15.56
N GLU A 25 -2.43 -9.45 15.88
CA GLU A 25 -2.00 -9.22 17.26
C GLU A 25 -2.61 -7.96 17.89
N ILE A 26 -2.82 -6.90 17.10
CA ILE A 26 -3.29 -5.61 17.64
C ILE A 26 -4.79 -5.38 17.48
N GLY A 27 -5.52 -6.35 16.95
CA GLY A 27 -6.97 -6.31 16.77
C GLY A 27 -7.42 -5.90 15.38
N VAL A 28 -8.73 -6.06 15.13
CA VAL A 28 -9.33 -5.79 13.82
C VAL A 28 -9.29 -4.30 13.46
N LYS A 29 -9.30 -4.03 12.17
CA LYS A 29 -9.34 -2.67 11.64
C LYS A 29 -10.54 -1.90 12.21
N GLY A 30 -10.29 -0.69 12.70
CA GLY A 30 -11.32 0.18 13.29
C GLY A 30 -11.55 -0.01 14.80
N SER A 31 -10.98 -1.03 15.46
CA SER A 31 -11.16 -1.27 16.90
C SER A 31 -9.86 -1.15 17.72
N GLY A 32 -8.74 -0.87 17.08
CA GLY A 32 -7.42 -0.77 17.71
C GLY A 32 -6.56 0.31 17.07
N PRO A 33 -5.25 0.29 17.31
CA PRO A 33 -4.32 1.21 16.68
C PRO A 33 -4.37 1.15 15.16
N GLN A 34 -4.25 2.29 14.51
CA GLN A 34 -4.12 2.35 13.05
C GLN A 34 -2.75 1.85 12.61
N ILE A 35 -2.72 1.10 11.51
CA ILE A 35 -1.48 0.65 10.86
C ILE A 35 -1.28 1.43 9.58
N TYR A 36 -0.22 2.20 9.55
CA TYR A 36 0.30 2.81 8.33
C TYR A 36 1.50 1.99 7.85
N ILE A 37 1.59 1.77 6.56
CA ILE A 37 2.64 0.96 5.95
C ILE A 37 3.34 1.73 4.84
N ASP A 38 4.63 1.56 4.72
CA ASP A 38 5.43 1.98 3.58
C ASP A 38 6.36 0.87 3.08
N GLY A 39 7.13 1.18 2.06
CA GLY A 39 8.08 0.27 1.45
C GLY A 39 7.51 -0.43 0.22
N ALA A 40 8.15 -0.18 -0.92
CA ALA A 40 7.82 -0.75 -2.23
C ALA A 40 6.40 -0.47 -2.77
N ILE A 41 5.69 0.52 -2.24
CA ILE A 41 4.41 0.97 -2.81
C ILE A 41 4.71 1.79 -4.08
N MET A 42 4.51 1.16 -5.23
CA MET A 42 4.87 1.72 -6.55
C MET A 42 3.69 1.77 -7.53
N SER A 43 2.53 1.22 -7.15
CA SER A 43 1.33 1.15 -7.99
C SER A 43 0.06 1.26 -7.16
N GLY A 44 -1.08 1.51 -7.82
CA GLY A 44 -2.39 1.46 -7.19
C GLY A 44 -2.75 0.06 -6.70
N ALA A 45 -2.26 -0.99 -7.36
CA ALA A 45 -2.45 -2.37 -6.91
C ALA A 45 -1.75 -2.66 -5.57
N ASP A 46 -0.54 -2.11 -5.36
CA ASP A 46 0.17 -2.26 -4.08
C ASP A 46 -0.60 -1.58 -2.94
N VAL A 47 -1.22 -0.42 -3.22
CA VAL A 47 -2.10 0.26 -2.25
C VAL A 47 -3.27 -0.63 -1.86
N LEU A 48 -3.99 -1.20 -2.84
CA LEU A 48 -5.14 -2.06 -2.60
C LEU A 48 -4.74 -3.34 -1.84
N ALA A 49 -3.60 -3.94 -2.18
CA ALA A 49 -3.08 -5.11 -1.47
C ALA A 49 -2.80 -4.77 0.00
N ALA A 50 -2.15 -3.65 0.29
CA ALA A 50 -1.90 -3.22 1.67
C ALA A 50 -3.20 -2.98 2.45
N ILE A 51 -4.19 -2.32 1.85
CA ILE A 51 -5.50 -2.06 2.48
C ILE A 51 -6.25 -3.39 2.73
N ALA A 52 -6.24 -4.30 1.76
CA ALA A 52 -6.88 -5.61 1.89
C ALA A 52 -6.25 -6.46 3.00
N LEU A 53 -4.93 -6.39 3.18
CA LEU A 53 -4.20 -7.08 4.23
C LEU A 53 -4.29 -6.40 5.61
N GLY A 54 -5.01 -5.29 5.72
CA GLY A 54 -5.35 -4.67 6.99
C GLY A 54 -4.64 -3.36 7.33
N ALA A 55 -3.94 -2.73 6.38
CA ALA A 55 -3.46 -1.37 6.57
C ALA A 55 -4.62 -0.37 6.60
N ASP A 56 -4.49 0.68 7.40
CA ASP A 56 -5.43 1.81 7.43
C ASP A 56 -5.01 2.90 6.43
N ALA A 57 -3.71 3.03 6.18
CA ALA A 57 -3.16 3.92 5.17
C ALA A 57 -1.81 3.42 4.65
N VAL A 58 -1.39 3.95 3.51
CA VAL A 58 -0.07 3.73 2.93
C VAL A 58 0.69 5.04 2.80
N LEU A 59 2.01 4.95 2.87
CA LEU A 59 2.92 6.06 2.63
C LEU A 59 3.74 5.73 1.38
N ILE A 60 3.88 6.70 0.50
CA ILE A 60 4.57 6.54 -0.78
C ILE A 60 5.84 7.38 -0.77
N GLY A 61 6.98 6.74 -1.00
CA GLY A 61 8.29 7.39 -1.05
C GLY A 61 8.77 7.59 -2.50
N ARG A 62 9.46 6.59 -3.05
CA ARG A 62 10.15 6.71 -4.35
C ARG A 62 9.26 7.10 -5.52
N ALA A 63 8.03 6.63 -5.58
CA ALA A 63 7.15 6.93 -6.70
C ALA A 63 6.89 8.44 -6.86
N TYR A 64 6.56 9.16 -5.77
CA TYR A 64 6.36 10.59 -5.85
C TYR A 64 7.68 11.34 -6.13
N LEU A 65 8.82 10.85 -5.60
CA LEU A 65 10.13 11.46 -5.87
C LEU A 65 10.48 11.39 -7.36
N TYR A 66 10.20 10.26 -8.03
CA TYR A 66 10.40 10.15 -9.47
C TYR A 66 9.54 11.17 -10.25
N GLY A 67 8.28 11.33 -9.84
CA GLY A 67 7.41 12.37 -10.40
C GLY A 67 7.98 13.77 -10.17
N ALA A 68 8.41 14.06 -8.95
CA ALA A 68 9.01 15.37 -8.62
C ALA A 68 10.28 15.65 -9.41
N MET A 69 11.15 14.66 -9.59
CA MET A 69 12.38 14.76 -10.37
C MET A 69 12.08 14.96 -11.87
N ALA A 70 11.05 14.34 -12.40
CA ALA A 70 10.69 14.41 -13.81
C ALA A 70 10.05 15.76 -14.17
N ALA A 71 9.15 16.31 -13.35
CA ALA A 71 8.36 17.49 -13.70
C ALA A 71 7.89 18.32 -12.49
N GLY A 72 8.61 18.26 -11.36
CA GLY A 72 8.26 19.03 -10.18
C GLY A 72 6.84 18.71 -9.67
N LYS A 73 6.08 19.76 -9.36
CA LYS A 73 4.69 19.63 -8.85
C LYS A 73 3.80 18.83 -9.80
N SER A 74 3.82 19.14 -11.10
CA SER A 74 2.97 18.44 -12.09
C SER A 74 3.32 16.96 -12.21
N GLY A 75 4.58 16.58 -12.03
CA GLY A 75 5.01 15.20 -11.97
C GLY A 75 4.45 14.46 -10.76
N VAL A 76 4.41 15.10 -9.60
CA VAL A 76 3.79 14.51 -8.40
C VAL A 76 2.28 14.35 -8.59
N GLU A 77 1.60 15.36 -9.12
CA GLU A 77 0.17 15.30 -9.45
C GLU A 77 -0.13 14.14 -10.40
N LYS A 78 0.73 13.96 -11.42
CA LYS A 78 0.60 12.84 -12.36
C LYS A 78 0.75 11.48 -11.70
N VAL A 79 1.69 11.32 -10.78
CA VAL A 79 1.84 10.07 -10.00
C VAL A 79 0.58 9.78 -9.20
N VAL A 80 0.00 10.76 -8.53
CA VAL A 80 -1.25 10.57 -7.77
C VAL A 80 -2.41 10.17 -8.68
N GLU A 81 -2.53 10.78 -9.87
CA GLU A 81 -3.53 10.40 -10.87
C GLU A 81 -3.35 8.95 -11.34
N MET A 82 -2.11 8.53 -11.60
CA MET A 82 -1.80 7.16 -12.02
C MET A 82 -2.22 6.16 -10.94
N PHE A 83 -1.85 6.40 -9.69
CA PHE A 83 -2.27 5.54 -8.57
C PHE A 83 -3.79 5.44 -8.45
N ARG A 84 -4.50 6.57 -8.55
CA ARG A 84 -5.97 6.59 -8.55
C ARG A 84 -6.56 5.74 -9.68
N PHE A 85 -6.10 5.97 -10.89
CA PHE A 85 -6.58 5.24 -12.07
C PHE A 85 -6.36 3.74 -11.95
N GLU A 86 -5.19 3.33 -11.48
CA GLU A 86 -4.86 1.92 -11.25
C GLU A 86 -5.73 1.30 -10.16
N MET A 87 -5.93 2.00 -9.04
CA MET A 87 -6.83 1.56 -7.97
C MET A 87 -8.25 1.39 -8.46
N GLU A 88 -8.81 2.39 -9.12
CA GLU A 88 -10.18 2.34 -9.66
C GLU A 88 -10.35 1.20 -10.66
N THR A 89 -9.36 0.99 -11.54
CA THR A 89 -9.38 -0.08 -12.52
C THR A 89 -9.35 -1.44 -11.85
N ALA A 90 -8.44 -1.65 -10.91
CA ALA A 90 -8.32 -2.90 -10.19
C ALA A 90 -9.58 -3.20 -9.36
N MET A 91 -10.13 -2.22 -8.65
CA MET A 91 -11.38 -2.38 -7.90
C MET A 91 -12.57 -2.78 -8.80
N LYS A 92 -12.69 -2.17 -9.98
CA LYS A 92 -13.71 -2.56 -10.98
C LYS A 92 -13.54 -4.01 -11.43
N LEU A 93 -12.31 -4.44 -11.70
CA LEU A 93 -12.00 -5.81 -12.11
C LEU A 93 -12.26 -6.83 -11.00
N MET A 94 -12.06 -6.47 -9.74
CA MET A 94 -12.34 -7.30 -8.58
C MET A 94 -13.81 -7.28 -8.14
N GLY A 95 -14.61 -6.35 -8.65
CA GLY A 95 -16.00 -6.15 -8.24
C GLY A 95 -16.18 -5.45 -6.89
N ALA A 96 -15.13 -4.82 -6.35
CA ALA A 96 -15.19 -4.07 -5.11
C ALA A 96 -15.69 -2.64 -5.35
N LYS A 97 -16.72 -2.21 -4.62
CA LYS A 97 -17.32 -0.87 -4.77
C LYS A 97 -16.60 0.20 -3.95
N ASN A 98 -15.99 -0.19 -2.86
CA ASN A 98 -15.26 0.70 -1.96
C ASN A 98 -14.14 -0.06 -1.23
N LEU A 99 -13.24 0.68 -0.59
CA LEU A 99 -12.08 0.10 0.08
C LEU A 99 -12.43 -0.78 1.29
N SER A 100 -13.61 -0.58 1.90
CA SER A 100 -14.03 -1.40 3.05
C SER A 100 -14.50 -2.81 2.68
N GLU A 101 -14.73 -3.06 1.39
CA GLU A 101 -15.05 -4.41 0.89
C GLU A 101 -13.79 -5.25 0.62
N LEU A 102 -12.61 -4.64 0.67
CA LEU A 102 -11.36 -5.35 0.44
C LEU A 102 -11.00 -6.21 1.66
N THR A 103 -10.81 -7.49 1.41
CA THR A 103 -10.40 -8.50 2.41
C THR A 103 -9.12 -9.18 1.97
N PRO A 104 -8.40 -9.87 2.87
CA PRO A 104 -7.20 -10.63 2.52
C PRO A 104 -7.40 -11.64 1.39
N ASP A 105 -8.63 -12.10 1.15
CA ASP A 105 -8.96 -13.06 0.09
C ASP A 105 -8.72 -12.51 -1.33
N PHE A 106 -8.63 -11.19 -1.47
CA PHE A 106 -8.26 -10.56 -2.74
C PHE A 106 -6.76 -10.58 -3.04
N VAL A 107 -5.93 -11.00 -2.06
CA VAL A 107 -4.47 -10.89 -2.17
C VAL A 107 -3.81 -12.26 -2.04
N ASN A 108 -2.96 -12.60 -3.00
CA ASN A 108 -2.08 -13.77 -2.92
C ASN A 108 -0.64 -13.31 -2.72
N ILE A 109 -0.11 -13.51 -1.53
CA ILE A 109 1.31 -13.26 -1.23
C ILE A 109 2.08 -14.47 -1.71
N ARG A 110 2.88 -14.30 -2.77
CA ARG A 110 3.78 -15.35 -3.24
C ARG A 110 5.03 -15.36 -2.35
N SER A 111 5.24 -16.45 -1.66
CA SER A 111 6.47 -16.75 -0.92
C SER A 111 7.60 -17.16 -1.88
#